data_95e0ff1caf40605c7d91d76d4181e9f4
#
_entry.id   95e0ff1caf40605c7d91d76d4181e9f4
#
_cell.length_a   1.000
_cell.length_b   1.000
_cell.length_c   1.000
_cell.angle_alpha   90.00
_cell.angle_beta   90.00
_cell.angle_gamma   90.00
#
_symmetry.space_group_name_H-M   'P 1'
#
loop_
_entity.id
_entity.type
_entity.pdbx_description
1 polymer ?
#
loop_
_entity_poly.entity_id
_entity_poly.type
_entity_poly.pdbx_seq_one_letter_code
_entity_poly.pdbx_strand_id
1 'polypeptide(L)'
;MSSDLAATYVETPAEIDRLLRDTSVGLTLDSGHLLLAGGDPLEGLDRWRDRINHIHIKDVDASVLPRAGRGPDALRRLWEGRAFTALGDGDLDVAGLMDRIVAGGYDGYLVVEQDVVLLERGDVERAAADQVRNRELLRRWIP
;
A
#
# COMPACT_ATOMS: atom_id res chain seq x y z
N MET A 1 -12.11 14.87 -9.00
CA MET A 1 -12.20 15.10 -7.54
C MET A 1 -10.92 14.58 -6.93
N SER A 2 -10.08 15.48 -6.45
CA SER A 2 -8.83 15.11 -5.76
C SER A 2 -9.20 14.36 -4.46
N SER A 3 -8.65 13.18 -4.26
CA SER A 3 -8.79 12.46 -2.99
C SER A 3 -7.71 12.98 -2.05
N ASP A 4 -8.01 13.97 -1.22
CA ASP A 4 -7.06 14.51 -0.23
C ASP A 4 -6.84 13.53 0.95
N LEU A 5 -6.65 12.23 0.65
CA LEU A 5 -6.56 11.19 1.68
C LEU A 5 -5.18 11.06 2.30
N ALA A 6 -4.12 11.24 1.54
CA ALA A 6 -2.75 11.02 2.02
C ALA A 6 -1.90 12.30 2.05
N ALA A 7 -2.50 13.46 1.88
CA ALA A 7 -1.82 14.76 1.86
C ALA A 7 -0.74 14.90 0.76
N THR A 8 -0.88 14.13 -0.32
CA THR A 8 -0.04 14.25 -1.52
C THR A 8 -0.85 14.80 -2.69
N TYR A 9 -0.18 15.14 -3.79
CA TYR A 9 -0.83 15.74 -4.96
C TYR A 9 -1.15 14.71 -6.07
N VAL A 10 -0.62 13.49 -5.94
CA VAL A 10 -0.79 12.41 -6.93
C VAL A 10 -1.12 11.14 -6.17
N GLU A 11 -2.39 10.73 -6.17
CA GLU A 11 -2.88 9.59 -5.39
C GLU A 11 -3.74 8.65 -6.21
N THR A 12 -4.63 9.21 -7.03
CA THR A 12 -5.58 8.41 -7.82
C THR A 12 -4.93 7.81 -9.07
N PRO A 13 -5.45 6.69 -9.60
CA PRO A 13 -4.96 6.13 -10.86
C PRO A 13 -4.89 7.15 -12.01
N ALA A 14 -5.88 8.03 -12.12
CA ALA A 14 -5.92 9.05 -13.17
C ALA A 14 -4.81 10.10 -13.02
N GLU A 15 -4.48 10.48 -11.79
CA GLU A 15 -3.39 11.42 -11.50
C GLU A 15 -2.02 10.76 -11.75
N ILE A 16 -1.86 9.48 -11.38
CA ILE A 16 -0.66 8.69 -11.68
C ILE A 16 -0.47 8.59 -13.19
N ASP A 17 -1.51 8.24 -13.94
CA ASP A 17 -1.45 8.19 -15.40
C ASP A 17 -1.00 9.52 -16.01
N ARG A 18 -1.55 10.62 -15.50
CA ARG A 18 -1.16 11.96 -15.97
C ARG A 18 0.31 12.24 -15.69
N LEU A 19 0.76 11.99 -14.46
CA LEU A 19 2.16 12.17 -14.08
C LEU A 19 3.10 11.37 -14.98
N LEU A 20 2.81 10.09 -15.16
CA LEU A 20 3.64 9.18 -15.95
C LEU A 20 3.62 9.50 -17.45
N ARG A 21 2.51 10.02 -17.98
CA ARG A 21 2.41 10.47 -19.37
C ARG A 21 3.23 11.75 -19.60
N ASP A 22 3.17 12.68 -18.65
CA ASP A 22 3.72 14.02 -18.83
C ASP A 22 5.20 14.11 -18.36
N THR A 23 5.76 13.03 -17.78
CA THR A 23 7.14 12.98 -17.26
C THR A 23 7.84 11.67 -17.55
N SER A 24 9.15 11.63 -17.29
CA SER A 24 9.96 10.40 -17.34
C SER A 24 10.28 9.79 -15.96
N VAL A 25 9.63 10.24 -14.88
CA VAL A 25 9.89 9.73 -13.53
C VAL A 25 9.51 8.26 -13.39
N GLY A 26 10.22 7.54 -12.52
CA GLY A 26 9.82 6.20 -12.10
C GLY A 26 8.69 6.26 -11.06
N LEU A 27 8.07 5.11 -10.81
CA LEU A 27 6.98 4.96 -9.87
C LEU A 27 7.38 4.02 -8.73
N THR A 28 7.21 4.46 -7.49
CA THR A 28 7.06 3.56 -6.36
C THR A 28 5.58 3.18 -6.27
N LEU A 29 5.27 1.92 -6.54
CA LEU A 29 3.90 1.41 -6.37
C LEU A 29 3.69 1.03 -4.90
N ASP A 30 2.86 1.79 -4.20
CA ASP A 30 2.41 1.46 -2.84
C ASP A 30 0.99 0.91 -2.91
N SER A 31 0.83 -0.38 -2.58
CA SER A 31 -0.47 -1.06 -2.70
C SER A 31 -1.51 -0.49 -1.74
N GLY A 32 -1.12 -0.12 -0.53
CA GLY A 32 -2.04 0.41 0.48
C GLY A 32 -2.54 1.81 0.13
N HIS A 33 -1.63 2.71 -0.27
CA HIS A 33 -2.02 4.04 -0.69
C HIS A 33 -2.91 4.02 -1.94
N LEU A 34 -2.62 3.13 -2.89
CA LEU A 34 -3.44 2.97 -4.08
C LEU A 34 -4.86 2.47 -3.75
N LEU A 35 -4.98 1.47 -2.84
CA LEU A 35 -6.28 1.01 -2.34
C LEU A 35 -7.07 2.13 -1.67
N LEU A 36 -6.43 2.91 -0.80
CA LEU A 36 -7.07 4.06 -0.12
C LEU A 36 -7.53 5.13 -1.11
N ALA A 37 -6.83 5.29 -2.23
CA ALA A 37 -7.19 6.21 -3.31
C ALA A 37 -8.26 5.64 -4.27
N GLY A 38 -8.77 4.43 -4.01
CA GLY A 38 -9.80 3.76 -4.80
C GLY A 38 -9.28 3.08 -6.07
N GLY A 39 -7.97 2.85 -6.15
CA GLY A 39 -7.37 2.06 -7.23
C GLY A 39 -7.22 0.58 -6.86
N ASP A 40 -6.98 -0.25 -7.87
CA ASP A 40 -6.65 -1.67 -7.73
C ASP A 40 -5.13 -1.87 -7.90
N PRO A 41 -4.40 -2.35 -6.86
CA PRO A 41 -2.96 -2.58 -6.95
C PRO A 41 -2.55 -3.60 -8.02
N LEU A 42 -3.38 -4.59 -8.30
CA LEU A 42 -3.11 -5.59 -9.32
C LEU A 42 -3.20 -4.97 -10.72
N GLU A 43 -4.25 -4.18 -10.96
CA GLU A 43 -4.39 -3.41 -12.19
C GLU A 43 -3.25 -2.39 -12.33
N GLY A 44 -2.91 -1.67 -11.25
CA GLY A 44 -1.83 -0.69 -11.23
C GLY A 44 -0.48 -1.30 -11.56
N LEU A 45 -0.18 -2.49 -11.01
CA LEU A 45 1.05 -3.24 -11.33
C LEU A 45 1.14 -3.55 -12.81
N ASP A 46 0.06 -4.04 -13.42
CA ASP A 46 0.06 -4.38 -14.86
C ASP A 46 0.14 -3.12 -15.74
N ARG A 47 -0.60 -2.08 -15.37
CA ARG A 47 -0.74 -0.84 -16.14
C ARG A 47 0.53 0.00 -16.19
N TRP A 48 1.27 0.05 -15.07
CA TRP A 48 2.46 0.91 -14.93
C TRP A 48 3.78 0.15 -14.85
N ARG A 49 3.76 -1.14 -15.19
CA ARG A 49 4.89 -2.09 -15.07
C ARG A 49 6.24 -1.50 -15.51
N ASP A 50 6.28 -0.89 -16.69
CA ASP A 50 7.51 -0.35 -17.28
C ASP A 50 8.05 0.90 -16.57
N ARG A 51 7.29 1.44 -15.64
CA ARG A 51 7.65 2.64 -14.87
C ARG A 51 7.88 2.34 -13.40
N ILE A 52 7.47 1.16 -12.92
CA ILE A 52 7.66 0.74 -11.54
C ILE A 52 9.12 0.33 -11.33
N ASN A 53 9.78 1.01 -10.40
CA ASN A 53 11.14 0.71 -9.98
C ASN A 53 11.24 0.35 -8.49
N HIS A 54 10.16 0.47 -7.75
CA HIS A 54 10.06 0.14 -6.34
C HIS A 54 8.63 -0.27 -6.00
N ILE A 55 8.46 -1.26 -5.12
CA ILE A 55 7.12 -1.70 -4.68
C ILE A 55 7.07 -1.73 -3.16
N HIS A 56 6.09 -1.04 -2.58
CA HIS A 56 5.68 -1.19 -1.20
C HIS A 56 4.46 -2.11 -1.15
N ILE A 57 4.60 -3.22 -0.44
CA ILE A 57 3.50 -4.13 -0.14
C ILE A 57 2.94 -3.71 1.21
N LYS A 58 1.80 -3.06 1.17
CA LYS A 58 1.10 -2.49 2.32
C LYS A 58 -0.35 -2.90 2.26
N ASP A 59 -0.85 -3.50 3.34
CA ASP A 59 -2.24 -3.90 3.44
C ASP A 59 -3.03 -2.91 4.30
N VAL A 60 -4.28 -2.71 3.97
CA VAL A 60 -5.15 -1.74 4.61
C VAL A 60 -6.56 -2.29 4.80
N ASP A 61 -7.17 -1.94 5.92
CA ASP A 61 -8.61 -2.09 6.16
C ASP A 61 -9.32 -0.81 5.71
N ALA A 62 -9.89 -0.83 4.51
CA ALA A 62 -10.59 0.31 3.93
C ALA A 62 -11.90 0.65 4.66
N SER A 63 -12.40 -0.22 5.52
CA SER A 63 -13.59 0.05 6.34
C SER A 63 -13.39 1.21 7.33
N VAL A 64 -12.14 1.57 7.59
CA VAL A 64 -11.77 2.73 8.43
C VAL A 64 -11.96 4.06 7.70
N LEU A 65 -11.92 4.08 6.36
CA LEU A 65 -12.01 5.31 5.54
C LEU A 65 -13.19 6.22 5.87
N PRO A 66 -14.44 5.72 6.01
CA PRO A 66 -15.57 6.60 6.31
C PRO A 66 -15.42 7.37 7.62
N ARG A 67 -14.72 6.77 8.60
CA ARG A 67 -14.46 7.40 9.91
C ARG A 67 -13.29 8.37 9.85
N ALA A 68 -12.29 8.09 9.02
CA ALA A 68 -11.15 8.97 8.82
C ALA A 68 -11.54 10.29 8.14
N GLY A 69 -12.55 10.26 7.27
CA GLY A 69 -13.00 11.43 6.53
C GLY A 69 -11.97 11.91 5.52
N ARG A 70 -11.97 13.21 5.25
CA ARG A 70 -11.05 13.86 4.32
C ARG A 70 -10.36 15.05 4.98
N GLY A 71 -9.32 15.55 4.34
CA GLY A 71 -8.59 16.74 4.76
C GLY A 71 -7.33 16.44 5.55
N PRO A 72 -6.66 17.47 6.09
CA PRO A 72 -5.29 17.37 6.61
C PRO A 72 -5.11 16.40 7.77
N ASP A 73 -6.19 16.07 8.49
CA ASP A 73 -6.12 15.10 9.59
C ASP A 73 -6.55 13.67 9.19
N ALA A 74 -6.91 13.44 7.93
CA ALA A 74 -7.41 12.13 7.50
C ALA A 74 -6.36 11.02 7.73
N LEU A 75 -5.13 11.26 7.34
CA LEU A 75 -4.03 10.30 7.53
C LEU A 75 -3.81 9.97 9.00
N ARG A 76 -3.80 10.98 9.87
CA ARG A 76 -3.70 10.76 11.32
C ARG A 76 -4.84 9.89 11.85
N ARG A 77 -6.07 10.12 11.40
CA ARG A 77 -7.22 9.30 11.79
C ARG A 77 -7.15 7.87 11.25
N LEU A 78 -6.55 7.66 10.07
CA LEU A 78 -6.26 6.32 9.55
C LEU A 78 -5.28 5.58 10.45
N TRP A 79 -4.21 6.23 10.88
CA TRP A 79 -3.25 5.64 11.82
C TRP A 79 -3.88 5.32 13.19
N GLU A 80 -4.59 6.27 13.78
CA GLU A 80 -5.29 6.10 15.06
C GLU A 80 -6.38 5.02 14.96
N GLY A 81 -7.04 4.90 13.81
CA GLY A 81 -8.02 3.86 13.49
C GLY A 81 -7.40 2.51 13.11
N ARG A 82 -6.05 2.40 13.09
CA ARG A 82 -5.32 1.17 12.73
C ARG A 82 -5.69 0.63 11.36
N ALA A 83 -5.87 1.53 10.39
CA ALA A 83 -6.20 1.16 9.02
C ALA A 83 -5.12 0.32 8.34
N PHE A 84 -3.85 0.49 8.72
CA PHE A 84 -2.73 -0.28 8.16
C PHE A 84 -2.54 -1.56 8.96
N THR A 85 -2.78 -2.70 8.31
CA THR A 85 -2.83 -4.02 8.92
C THR A 85 -1.60 -4.86 8.58
N ALA A 86 -1.44 -6.01 9.26
CA ALA A 86 -0.55 -7.04 8.77
C ALA A 86 -1.06 -7.58 7.42
N LEU A 87 -0.15 -8.07 6.58
CA LEU A 87 -0.50 -8.62 5.27
C LEU A 87 -1.50 -9.78 5.40
N GLY A 88 -2.59 -9.68 4.67
CA GLY A 88 -3.69 -10.66 4.68
C GLY A 88 -4.78 -10.40 5.71
N ASP A 89 -4.64 -9.37 6.55
CA ASP A 89 -5.67 -8.96 7.50
C ASP A 89 -6.53 -7.79 6.98
N GLY A 90 -6.16 -7.21 5.83
CA GLY A 90 -6.86 -6.10 5.17
C GLY A 90 -7.54 -6.50 3.86
N ASP A 91 -7.70 -5.51 2.99
CA ASP A 91 -8.43 -5.66 1.72
C ASP A 91 -7.51 -5.95 0.52
N LEU A 92 -6.18 -6.00 0.72
CA LEU A 92 -5.24 -6.30 -0.36
C LEU A 92 -5.30 -7.80 -0.72
N ASP A 93 -5.49 -8.11 -2.00
CA ASP A 93 -5.20 -9.45 -2.52
C ASP A 93 -3.68 -9.66 -2.60
N VAL A 94 -3.08 -9.98 -1.45
CA VAL A 94 -1.63 -10.19 -1.32
C VAL A 94 -1.16 -11.32 -2.22
N ALA A 95 -1.92 -12.41 -2.30
CA ALA A 95 -1.54 -13.56 -3.12
C ALA A 95 -1.57 -13.21 -4.61
N GLY A 96 -2.63 -12.59 -5.08
CA GLY A 96 -2.74 -12.16 -6.48
C GLY A 96 -1.68 -11.15 -6.86
N LEU A 97 -1.35 -10.20 -5.98
CA LEU A 97 -0.30 -9.22 -6.21
C LEU A 97 1.07 -9.89 -6.33
N MET A 98 1.41 -10.77 -5.38
CA MET A 98 2.70 -11.46 -5.37
C MET A 98 2.86 -12.40 -6.56
N ASP A 99 1.82 -13.15 -6.92
CA ASP A 99 1.83 -14.03 -8.10
C ASP A 99 2.14 -13.22 -9.38
N ARG A 100 1.54 -12.03 -9.53
CA ARG A 100 1.80 -11.14 -10.69
C ARG A 100 3.20 -10.53 -10.67
N ILE A 101 3.73 -10.16 -9.49
CA ILE A 101 5.09 -9.64 -9.34
C ILE A 101 6.10 -10.69 -9.81
N VAL A 102 5.97 -11.93 -9.33
CA VAL A 102 6.87 -13.04 -9.67
C VAL A 102 6.72 -13.44 -11.15
N ALA A 103 5.48 -13.62 -11.62
CA ALA A 103 5.21 -13.97 -13.01
C ALA A 103 5.70 -12.89 -13.99
N GLY A 104 5.68 -11.63 -13.57
CA GLY A 104 6.17 -10.48 -14.33
C GLY A 104 7.68 -10.34 -14.36
N GLY A 105 8.42 -11.16 -13.60
CA GLY A 105 9.90 -11.10 -13.55
C GLY A 105 10.43 -9.81 -12.92
N TYR A 106 9.67 -9.19 -12.00
CA TYR A 106 10.15 -8.02 -11.29
C TYR A 106 11.36 -8.39 -10.42
N ASP A 107 12.46 -7.69 -10.59
CA ASP A 107 13.74 -7.93 -9.92
C ASP A 107 14.18 -6.76 -9.00
N GLY A 108 13.29 -5.78 -8.79
CA GLY A 108 13.51 -4.64 -7.92
C GLY A 108 13.26 -4.95 -6.44
N TYR A 109 13.25 -3.89 -5.63
CA TYR A 109 13.00 -4.00 -4.20
C TYR A 109 11.51 -4.17 -3.90
N LEU A 110 11.22 -5.16 -3.04
CA LEU A 110 9.91 -5.33 -2.40
C LEU A 110 10.05 -4.95 -0.93
N VAL A 111 9.34 -3.93 -0.51
CA VAL A 111 9.35 -3.44 0.87
C VAL A 111 8.00 -3.74 1.51
N VAL A 112 8.00 -4.52 2.58
CA VAL A 112 6.81 -4.66 3.42
C VAL A 112 6.72 -3.46 4.34
N GLU A 113 5.65 -2.69 4.22
CA GLU A 113 5.44 -1.48 4.99
C GLU A 113 4.11 -1.53 5.73
N GLN A 114 4.14 -1.19 7.00
CA GLN A 114 2.96 -1.07 7.86
C GLN A 114 3.12 0.18 8.73
N ASP A 115 2.28 1.19 8.48
CA ASP A 115 2.29 2.42 9.26
C ASP A 115 1.63 2.18 10.62
N VAL A 116 2.37 2.34 11.69
CA VAL A 116 1.90 2.09 13.05
C VAL A 116 2.14 3.32 13.91
N VAL A 117 1.11 3.77 14.62
CA VAL A 117 1.24 4.74 15.71
C VAL A 117 1.22 3.99 17.03
N LEU A 118 2.21 4.24 17.85
CA LEU A 118 2.34 3.62 19.17
C LEU A 118 1.49 4.40 20.18
N LEU A 119 0.26 3.97 20.38
CA LEU A 119 -0.71 4.59 21.29
C LEU A 119 -0.72 3.92 22.67
N GLU A 120 -0.35 2.64 22.71
CA GLU A 120 -0.43 1.79 23.89
C GLU A 120 0.85 1.00 24.10
N ARG A 121 1.07 0.53 25.34
CA ARG A 121 2.30 -0.21 25.69
C ARG A 121 2.51 -1.48 24.87
N GLY A 122 1.47 -2.15 24.41
CA GLY A 122 1.55 -3.39 23.61
C GLY A 122 1.70 -3.19 22.09
N ASP A 123 1.76 -1.95 21.63
CA ASP A 123 1.79 -1.69 20.18
C ASP A 123 3.12 -2.10 19.52
N VAL A 124 4.22 -1.99 20.24
CA VAL A 124 5.55 -2.42 19.73
C VAL A 124 5.59 -3.92 19.54
N GLU A 125 5.14 -4.68 20.55
CA GLU A 125 5.10 -6.14 20.50
C GLU A 125 4.16 -6.63 19.40
N ARG A 126 3.01 -5.96 19.22
CA ARG A 126 2.07 -6.27 18.14
C ARG A 126 2.69 -6.00 16.78
N ALA A 127 3.28 -4.82 16.57
CA ALA A 127 3.94 -4.49 15.31
C ALA A 127 5.08 -5.46 14.98
N ALA A 128 5.86 -5.87 15.97
CA ALA A 128 6.92 -6.87 15.79
C ALA A 128 6.34 -8.25 15.40
N ALA A 129 5.25 -8.68 16.05
CA ALA A 129 4.57 -9.92 15.72
C ALA A 129 3.98 -9.89 14.31
N ASP A 130 3.41 -8.77 13.89
CA ASP A 130 2.88 -8.57 12.55
C ASP A 130 4.00 -8.72 11.49
N GLN A 131 5.19 -8.15 11.74
CA GLN A 131 6.31 -8.29 10.80
C GLN A 131 6.80 -9.74 10.67
N VAL A 132 6.77 -10.52 11.76
CA VAL A 132 7.05 -11.96 11.70
C VAL A 132 6.02 -12.68 10.84
N ARG A 133 4.72 -12.40 11.03
CA ARG A 133 3.62 -12.96 10.22
C ARG A 133 3.74 -12.57 8.75
N ASN A 134 4.04 -11.32 8.46
CA ASN A 134 4.24 -10.81 7.10
C ASN A 134 5.35 -11.58 6.38
N ARG A 135 6.48 -11.79 7.06
CA ARG A 135 7.60 -12.58 6.53
C ARG A 135 7.21 -14.04 6.27
N GLU A 136 6.52 -14.69 7.20
CA GLU A 136 6.06 -16.07 7.02
C GLU A 136 5.09 -16.20 5.84
N LEU A 137 4.17 -15.27 5.69
CA LEU A 137 3.24 -15.25 4.55
C LEU A 137 3.99 -15.16 3.22
N LEU A 138 4.99 -14.29 3.12
CA LEU A 138 5.71 -14.03 1.88
C LEU A 138 6.72 -15.12 1.49
N ARG A 139 7.06 -16.05 2.38
CA ARG A 139 7.98 -17.17 2.07
C ARG A 139 7.55 -18.06 0.90
N ARG A 140 6.27 -18.01 0.50
CA ARG A 140 5.79 -18.74 -0.68
C ARG A 140 6.41 -18.24 -1.98
N TRP A 141 6.78 -16.97 -2.02
CA TRP A 141 7.27 -16.28 -3.22
C TRP A 141 8.72 -15.86 -3.11
N ILE A 142 9.20 -15.61 -1.89
CA ILE A 142 10.54 -15.11 -1.62
C ILE A 142 11.21 -16.08 -0.62
N PRO A 143 12.10 -16.97 -1.10
CA PRO A 143 12.74 -17.98 -0.26
C PRO A 143 13.75 -17.40 0.74
#